data_544ee9959bcefc79bb4672ce293c049c
#
_entry.id   544ee9959bcefc79bb4672ce293c049c
#
_cell.length_a   1.000
_cell.length_b   1.000
_cell.length_c   1.000
_cell.angle_alpha   90.00
_cell.angle_beta   90.00
_cell.angle_gamma   90.00
#
_symmetry.space_group_name_H-M   'P 1'
#
loop_
_entity.id
_entity.type
_entity.pdbx_description
1 polymer ?
#
loop_
_entity_poly.entity_id
_entity_poly.type
_entity_poly.pdbx_seq_one_letter_code
_entity_poly.pdbx_strand_id
1 'polypeptide(L)'
;MVQVVENRSRVRGRVMNVAQHPTMDGYAVVDLALSDVAPVSGYANLFGHETGKVVSVNIPWGDARSHGLMPGDDLSAVVRRAGPQAVFADPASLAKG
;
A
#
# COMPACT_ATOMS: atom_id res chain seq x y z
N MET A 1 8.21 -17.47 -16.89
CA MET A 1 7.97 -17.12 -15.46
C MET A 1 8.44 -15.70 -15.22
N VAL A 2 7.56 -14.86 -14.69
CA VAL A 2 7.92 -13.48 -14.36
C VAL A 2 8.51 -13.48 -12.96
N GLN A 3 9.74 -13.04 -12.84
CA GLN A 3 10.35 -12.83 -11.54
C GLN A 3 10.13 -11.39 -11.10
N VAL A 4 9.54 -11.21 -9.94
CA VAL A 4 9.40 -9.90 -9.33
C VAL A 4 10.65 -9.61 -8.51
N VAL A 5 11.30 -8.50 -8.84
CA VAL A 5 12.47 -8.04 -8.08
C VAL A 5 12.03 -7.74 -6.65
N GLU A 6 12.83 -8.17 -5.67
CA GLU A 6 12.57 -7.79 -4.29
C GLU A 6 12.59 -6.27 -4.18
N ASN A 7 11.51 -5.70 -3.67
CA ASN A 7 11.32 -4.27 -3.66
C ASN A 7 10.61 -3.81 -2.39
N ARG A 8 10.87 -2.60 -1.97
CA ARG A 8 10.14 -1.90 -0.92
C ARG A 8 10.18 -0.42 -1.19
N SER A 9 9.08 0.26 -0.94
CA SER A 9 9.00 1.71 -1.05
C SER A 9 8.19 2.25 0.11
N ARG A 10 8.60 3.39 0.63
CA ARG A 10 7.79 4.12 1.62
C ARG A 10 6.88 5.06 0.85
N VAL A 11 5.59 4.91 1.04
CA VAL A 11 4.60 5.74 0.37
C VAL A 11 3.77 6.50 1.39
N ARG A 12 3.27 7.66 0.97
CA ARG A 12 2.30 8.44 1.70
C ARG A 12 1.21 8.88 0.75
N GLY A 13 -0.03 8.85 1.20
CA GLY A 13 -1.14 9.27 0.38
C GLY A 13 -2.42 9.42 1.17
N ARG A 14 -3.47 9.81 0.44
CA ARG A 14 -4.80 9.92 0.99
C ARG A 14 -5.58 8.66 0.68
N VAL A 15 -6.24 8.11 1.69
CA VAL A 15 -7.16 6.98 1.52
C VAL A 15 -8.39 7.47 0.77
N MET A 16 -8.65 6.85 -0.39
CA MET A 16 -9.80 7.18 -1.23
C MET A 16 -10.95 6.20 -1.01
N ASN A 17 -10.62 4.94 -0.72
CA ASN A 17 -11.62 3.90 -0.51
C ASN A 17 -11.02 2.78 0.32
N VAL A 18 -11.84 2.12 1.12
CA VAL A 18 -11.48 0.92 1.88
C VAL A 18 -12.58 -0.10 1.65
N ALA A 19 -12.22 -1.26 1.14
CA ALA A 19 -13.16 -2.33 0.86
C ALA A 19 -12.57 -3.69 1.21
N GLN A 20 -13.43 -4.67 1.44
CA GLN A 20 -12.99 -6.04 1.59
C GLN A 20 -12.46 -6.56 0.25
N HIS A 21 -11.34 -7.30 0.28
CA HIS A 21 -10.78 -7.88 -0.94
C HIS A 21 -11.78 -8.88 -1.52
N PRO A 22 -12.06 -8.82 -2.84
CA PRO A 22 -13.11 -9.67 -3.44
C PRO A 22 -12.78 -11.15 -3.48
N THR A 23 -11.50 -11.52 -3.46
CA THR A 23 -11.09 -12.92 -3.59
C THR A 23 -10.11 -13.39 -2.51
N MET A 24 -9.43 -12.47 -1.83
CA MET A 24 -8.42 -12.80 -0.84
C MET A 24 -8.99 -12.59 0.55
N ASP A 25 -9.36 -13.68 1.22
CA ASP A 25 -9.93 -13.63 2.56
C ASP A 25 -8.94 -13.00 3.55
N GLY A 26 -9.46 -12.22 4.49
CA GLY A 26 -8.66 -11.60 5.53
C GLY A 26 -7.92 -10.33 5.10
N TYR A 27 -8.16 -9.85 3.89
CA TYR A 27 -7.53 -8.62 3.39
C TYR A 27 -8.54 -7.55 3.04
N ALA A 28 -8.13 -6.31 3.25
CA ALA A 28 -8.79 -5.12 2.73
C ALA A 28 -8.01 -4.61 1.52
N VAL A 29 -8.72 -4.01 0.58
CA VAL A 29 -8.12 -3.22 -0.49
C VAL A 29 -8.30 -1.75 -0.13
N VAL A 30 -7.20 -1.04 -0.01
CA VAL A 30 -7.19 0.38 0.29
C VAL A 30 -6.68 1.11 -0.94
N ASP A 31 -7.53 1.92 -1.54
CA ASP A 31 -7.12 2.77 -2.67
C ASP A 31 -6.46 4.01 -2.11
N LEU A 32 -5.20 4.22 -2.46
CA LEU A 32 -4.36 5.27 -1.90
C LEU A 32 -3.90 6.21 -3.02
N ALA A 33 -4.31 7.47 -2.93
CA ALA A 33 -3.83 8.50 -3.85
C ALA A 33 -2.46 8.97 -3.37
N LEU A 34 -1.41 8.53 -4.04
CA LEU A 34 -0.04 8.76 -3.59
C LEU A 34 0.36 10.22 -3.74
N SER A 35 0.81 10.82 -2.66
CA SER A 35 1.36 12.18 -2.62
C SER A 35 2.89 12.19 -2.51
N ASP A 36 3.48 11.11 -2.01
CA ASP A 36 4.92 11.03 -1.82
C ASP A 36 5.38 9.57 -1.88
N VAL A 37 6.53 9.35 -2.48
CA VAL A 37 7.18 8.03 -2.58
C VAL A 37 8.65 8.21 -2.30
N ALA A 38 9.18 7.41 -1.38
CA ALA A 38 10.60 7.43 -1.01
C ALA A 38 11.18 6.01 -1.06
N PRO A 39 12.45 5.87 -1.42
CA PRO A 39 13.09 4.56 -1.42
C PRO A 39 13.32 4.06 0.00
N VAL A 40 13.37 2.74 0.13
CA VAL A 40 13.82 2.06 1.35
C VAL A 40 15.23 1.53 1.07
N SER A 41 16.18 1.84 1.94
CA SER A 41 17.58 1.44 1.77
C SER A 41 17.70 -0.07 1.59
N GLY A 42 18.45 -0.49 0.57
CA GLY A 42 18.69 -1.89 0.27
C GLY A 42 17.63 -2.55 -0.63
N TYR A 43 16.60 -1.81 -1.05
CA TYR A 43 15.52 -2.35 -1.88
C TYR A 43 15.29 -1.52 -3.13
N ALA A 44 14.84 -2.18 -4.21
CA ALA A 44 14.40 -1.48 -5.40
C ALA A 44 13.14 -0.69 -5.10
N ASN A 45 13.02 0.52 -5.65
CA ASN A 45 11.85 1.36 -5.54
C ASN A 45 11.03 1.25 -6.84
N LEU A 46 9.96 0.45 -6.81
CA LEU A 46 9.11 0.24 -7.99
C LEU A 46 7.94 1.23 -8.07
N PHE A 47 7.87 2.19 -7.16
CA PHE A 47 6.77 3.16 -7.08
C PHE A 47 7.21 4.59 -7.41
N GLY A 48 8.43 4.76 -7.88
CA GLY A 48 9.00 6.10 -8.13
C GLY A 48 8.22 6.95 -9.11
N HIS A 49 7.44 6.33 -10.02
CA HIS A 49 6.62 7.04 -11.01
C HIS A 49 5.14 7.05 -10.65
N GLU A 50 4.78 6.62 -9.44
CA GLU A 50 3.37 6.48 -9.06
C GLU A 50 2.83 7.68 -8.28
N THR A 51 3.66 8.67 -7.97
CA THR A 51 3.20 9.89 -7.32
C THR A 51 2.14 10.58 -8.18
N GLY A 52 1.02 10.94 -7.56
CA GLY A 52 -0.13 11.52 -8.24
C GLY A 52 -1.13 10.50 -8.77
N LYS A 53 -0.83 9.20 -8.65
CA LYS A 53 -1.72 8.13 -9.08
C LYS A 53 -2.39 7.47 -7.88
N VAL A 54 -3.50 6.76 -8.15
CA VAL A 54 -4.17 5.95 -7.14
C VAL A 54 -3.67 4.51 -7.29
N VAL A 55 -3.17 3.97 -6.18
CA VAL A 55 -2.68 2.59 -6.11
C VAL A 55 -3.54 1.81 -5.12
N SER A 56 -3.98 0.63 -5.52
CA SER A 56 -4.73 -0.27 -4.64
C SER A 56 -3.75 -1.12 -3.83
N VAL A 57 -3.80 -0.97 -2.51
CA VAL A 57 -2.88 -1.62 -1.59
C VAL A 57 -3.63 -2.66 -0.77
N ASN A 58 -3.12 -3.88 -0.72
CA ASN A 58 -3.68 -4.94 0.11
C ASN A 58 -3.13 -4.83 1.53
N ILE A 59 -4.03 -4.70 2.49
CA ILE A 59 -3.70 -4.59 3.91
C ILE A 59 -4.50 -5.65 4.67
N PRO A 60 -3.91 -6.40 5.61
CA PRO A 60 -4.67 -7.32 6.42
C PRO A 60 -5.86 -6.61 7.06
N TRP A 61 -7.05 -7.24 7.01
CA TRP A 61 -8.29 -6.60 7.44
C TRP A 61 -8.22 -6.15 8.90
N GLY A 62 -7.62 -6.99 9.77
CA GLY A 62 -7.46 -6.64 11.19
C GLY A 62 -6.62 -5.39 11.40
N ASP A 63 -5.58 -5.20 10.59
CA ASP A 63 -4.72 -4.01 10.67
C ASP A 63 -5.43 -2.77 10.14
N ALA A 64 -6.17 -2.91 9.04
CA ALA A 64 -6.97 -1.81 8.52
C ALA A 64 -8.01 -1.34 9.55
N ARG A 65 -8.64 -2.28 10.26
CA ARG A 65 -9.61 -1.97 11.30
C ARG A 65 -8.98 -1.36 12.54
N SER A 66 -7.85 -1.91 13.00
CA SER A 66 -7.19 -1.40 14.21
C SER A 66 -6.66 0.01 14.02
N HIS A 67 -6.29 0.38 12.79
CA HIS A 67 -5.90 1.76 12.47
C HIS A 67 -7.10 2.65 12.13
N GLY A 68 -8.30 2.08 12.04
CA GLY A 68 -9.50 2.82 11.71
C GLY A 68 -9.44 3.51 10.35
N LEU A 69 -8.86 2.84 9.35
CA LEU A 69 -8.68 3.44 8.02
C LEU A 69 -10.02 3.74 7.38
N MET A 70 -10.16 4.97 6.90
CA MET A 70 -11.38 5.42 6.21
C MET A 70 -11.02 6.46 5.17
N PRO A 71 -11.90 6.67 4.16
CA PRO A 71 -11.66 7.70 3.14
C PRO A 71 -11.40 9.07 3.76
N GLY A 72 -10.39 9.76 3.22
CA GLY A 72 -9.94 11.06 3.71
C GLY A 72 -8.76 11.01 4.65
N ASP A 73 -8.42 9.83 5.19
CA ASP A 73 -7.26 9.71 6.06
C ASP A 73 -5.96 9.84 5.26
N ASP A 74 -4.95 10.45 5.89
CA ASP A 74 -3.57 10.37 5.41
C ASP A 74 -2.93 9.11 5.97
N LEU A 75 -2.28 8.35 5.10
CA LEU A 75 -1.65 7.09 5.46
C LEU A 75 -0.23 7.03 4.91
N SER A 76 0.70 6.62 5.76
CA SER A 76 2.06 6.25 5.37
C SER A 76 2.24 4.76 5.57
N ALA A 77 2.95 4.11 4.66
CA ALA A 77 3.23 2.69 4.76
C ALA A 77 4.46 2.33 3.94
N VAL A 78 5.09 1.22 4.31
CA VAL A 78 6.06 0.56 3.44
C VAL A 78 5.30 -0.47 2.63
N VAL A 79 5.42 -0.39 1.32
CA VAL A 79 4.70 -1.27 0.39
C VAL A 79 5.67 -2.02 -0.49
N ARG A 80 5.24 -3.17 -0.99
CA ARG A 80 5.97 -3.96 -1.97
C ARG A 80 5.04 -4.43 -3.06
N ARG A 81 5.59 -4.57 -4.26
CA ARG A 81 4.86 -5.15 -5.39
C ARG A 81 5.24 -6.62 -5.50
N ALA A 82 4.26 -7.50 -5.38
CA ALA A 82 4.44 -8.95 -5.46
C ALA A 82 4.04 -9.51 -6.82
N GLY A 83 3.45 -8.70 -7.68
CA GLY A 83 3.03 -9.05 -9.03
C GLY A 83 2.49 -7.83 -9.74
N PRO A 84 2.02 -7.95 -11.01
CA PRO A 84 1.61 -6.79 -11.81
C PRO A 84 0.56 -5.91 -11.14
N GLN A 85 -0.35 -6.53 -10.38
CA GLN A 85 -1.43 -5.81 -9.70
C GLN A 85 -1.54 -6.18 -8.22
N ALA A 86 -0.46 -6.73 -7.64
CA ALA A 86 -0.47 -7.18 -6.26
C ALA A 86 0.50 -6.32 -5.44
N VAL A 87 -0.04 -5.33 -4.75
CA VAL A 87 0.70 -4.44 -3.86
C VAL A 87 0.28 -4.73 -2.43
N PHE A 88 1.26 -4.98 -1.57
CA PHE A 88 1.02 -5.29 -0.15
C PHE A 88 1.74 -4.28 0.73
N ALA A 89 1.06 -3.85 1.79
CA ALA A 89 1.67 -3.03 2.83
C ALA A 89 2.23 -3.93 3.93
N ASP A 90 3.37 -3.52 4.50
CA ASP A 90 3.85 -4.09 5.75
C ASP A 90 2.96 -3.57 6.88
N PRO A 91 2.20 -4.45 7.59
CA PRO A 91 1.26 -3.99 8.62
C PRO A 91 1.94 -3.21 9.74
N ALA A 92 3.19 -3.54 10.07
CA ALA A 92 3.92 -2.85 11.12
C ALA A 92 4.31 -1.42 10.75
N SER A 93 4.27 -1.08 9.45
CA SER A 93 4.67 0.23 8.95
C SER A 93 3.52 1.22 8.84
N LEU A 94 2.28 0.79 9.04
CA LEU A 94 1.11 1.65 8.87
C LEU A 94 1.10 2.79 9.89
N ALA A 95 0.93 4.01 9.39
CA ALA A 95 0.84 5.20 10.25
C ALA A 95 -0.12 6.20 9.64
N LYS A 96 -1.14 6.59 10.42
CA LYS A 96 -2.03 7.70 10.07
C LYS A 96 -1.37 9.00 10.47
N GLY A 97 -1.37 9.93 9.57
CA GLY A 97 -0.70 11.19 9.82
C GLY A 97 -1.55 12.40 9.66
#